data_b2899bd23a5595295c4348abaeb86e2b
#
_entry.id   b2899bd23a5595295c4348abaeb86e2b
#
_cell.length_a   1.000
_cell.length_b   1.000
_cell.length_c   1.000
_cell.angle_alpha   90.00
_cell.angle_beta   90.00
_cell.angle_gamma   90.00
#
_symmetry.space_group_name_H-M   'P 1'
#
loop_
_entity.id
_entity.type
_entity.pdbx_description
1 polymer ?
#
loop_
_entity_poly.entity_id
_entity_poly.type
_entity_poly.pdbx_seq_one_letter_code
_entity_poly.pdbx_strand_id
1 'polypeptide(L)'
;MPETIRYAADIVCLRGDDVLLIERVWSPHKGELALAGGHVDPGETSRRAAVRELFEETGVRVSEDDLQLIGVYDEPGRDPRGWYVSVAYLVDVPADTTARAGDDAATVQWRPLADPGPLAFDHSAIVRAARRLRTPGHAGPI
;
A
#
# COMPACT_ATOMS: atom_id res chain seq x y z
N MET A 1 15.56 1.32 -27.54
CA MET A 1 14.20 1.77 -27.14
C MET A 1 14.24 2.27 -25.71
N PRO A 2 13.68 3.42 -25.45
CA PRO A 2 13.59 3.86 -24.07
C PRO A 2 12.67 2.94 -23.29
N GLU A 3 13.01 2.74 -22.04
CA GLU A 3 12.19 1.93 -21.16
C GLU A 3 10.93 2.69 -20.76
N THR A 4 9.81 1.99 -20.70
CA THR A 4 8.55 2.59 -20.29
C THR A 4 8.54 2.73 -18.76
N ILE A 5 8.22 3.91 -18.28
CA ILE A 5 7.99 4.15 -16.85
C ILE A 5 6.55 3.76 -16.55
N ARG A 6 6.37 2.88 -15.58
CA ARG A 6 5.06 2.41 -15.16
C ARG A 6 4.63 3.11 -13.87
N TYR A 7 3.40 3.56 -13.86
CA TYR A 7 2.87 4.39 -12.79
C TYR A 7 1.94 3.55 -11.92
N ALA A 8 2.21 3.57 -10.61
CA ALA A 8 1.49 2.74 -9.66
C ALA A 8 1.16 3.54 -8.40
N ALA A 9 0.29 2.97 -7.56
CA ALA A 9 -0.03 3.51 -6.25
C ALA A 9 -0.05 2.37 -5.25
N ASP A 10 0.43 2.64 -4.03
CA ASP A 10 0.36 1.71 -2.91
C ASP A 10 -0.33 2.39 -1.74
N ILE A 11 -0.97 1.61 -0.89
CA ILE A 11 -1.70 2.18 0.23
C ILE A 11 -1.42 1.42 1.53
N VAL A 12 -1.02 2.17 2.56
CA VAL A 12 -0.87 1.67 3.92
C VAL A 12 -2.17 1.95 4.65
N CYS A 13 -2.95 0.91 4.88
CA CYS A 13 -4.25 1.01 5.54
C CYS A 13 -4.09 0.54 6.97
N LEU A 14 -4.32 1.43 7.93
CA LEU A 14 -4.12 1.14 9.34
C LEU A 14 -5.44 1.03 10.08
N ARG A 15 -5.56 -0.03 10.88
CA ARG A 15 -6.65 -0.19 11.83
C ARG A 15 -5.99 -0.26 13.21
N GLY A 16 -6.03 0.86 13.94
CA GLY A 16 -5.24 0.97 15.17
C GLY A 16 -3.76 0.81 14.87
N ASP A 17 -3.11 -0.14 15.52
CA ASP A 17 -1.68 -0.40 15.33
C ASP A 17 -1.39 -1.52 14.34
N ASP A 18 -2.39 -1.93 13.57
CA ASP A 18 -2.24 -2.98 12.59
C ASP A 18 -2.30 -2.43 11.17
N VAL A 19 -1.47 -2.99 10.29
CA VAL A 19 -1.46 -2.67 8.87
C VAL A 19 -2.06 -3.81 8.06
N LEU A 20 -2.86 -3.45 7.06
CA LEU A 20 -3.51 -4.42 6.18
C LEU A 20 -2.56 -4.82 5.06
N LEU A 21 -2.36 -6.12 4.92
CA LEU A 21 -1.48 -6.69 3.89
C LEU A 21 -2.24 -7.73 3.11
N ILE A 22 -1.82 -7.92 1.86
CA ILE A 22 -2.35 -8.97 0.99
C ILE A 22 -1.25 -10.00 0.72
N GLU A 23 -1.66 -11.23 0.49
CA GLU A 23 -0.75 -12.26 -0.01
C GLU A 23 -0.83 -12.27 -1.52
N ARG A 24 0.32 -12.12 -2.19
CA ARG A 24 0.37 -12.04 -3.64
C ARG A 24 0.09 -13.40 -4.29
N VAL A 25 -0.71 -13.39 -5.35
CA VAL A 25 -1.01 -14.61 -6.13
C VAL A 25 -0.13 -14.76 -7.36
N TRP A 26 0.59 -13.69 -7.76
CA TRP A 26 1.36 -13.65 -9.00
C TRP A 26 2.84 -13.41 -8.73
N SER A 27 3.67 -13.98 -9.61
CA SER A 27 5.08 -13.63 -9.68
C SER A 27 5.22 -12.17 -10.13
N PRO A 28 6.23 -11.41 -9.69
CA PRO A 28 7.23 -11.79 -8.68
C PRO A 28 6.63 -11.78 -7.27
N HIS A 29 7.36 -12.40 -6.34
CA HIS A 29 6.97 -12.43 -4.91
C HIS A 29 5.65 -13.16 -4.63
N LYS A 30 5.33 -14.19 -5.45
CA LYS A 30 4.14 -15.00 -5.20
C LYS A 30 4.20 -15.61 -3.80
N GLY A 31 3.11 -15.49 -3.05
CA GLY A 31 3.02 -16.02 -1.69
C GLY A 31 3.56 -15.09 -0.62
N GLU A 32 4.21 -13.99 -0.99
CA GLU A 32 4.71 -13.00 -0.03
C GLU A 32 3.64 -11.96 0.26
N LEU A 33 3.77 -11.32 1.42
CA LEU A 33 2.85 -10.25 1.82
C LEU A 33 3.29 -8.93 1.21
N ALA A 34 2.31 -8.10 0.87
CA ALA A 34 2.54 -6.80 0.25
C ALA A 34 1.44 -5.84 0.67
N LEU A 35 1.69 -4.55 0.47
CA LEU A 35 0.64 -3.54 0.56
C LEU A 35 -0.36 -3.73 -0.57
N ALA A 36 -1.60 -3.33 -0.35
CA ALA A 36 -2.56 -3.21 -1.44
C ALA A 36 -2.09 -2.11 -2.38
N GLY A 37 -2.32 -2.28 -3.67
CA GLY A 37 -1.90 -1.32 -4.67
C GLY A 37 -1.89 -1.92 -6.06
N GLY A 38 -1.56 -1.09 -7.04
CA GLY A 38 -1.50 -1.53 -8.42
C GLY A 38 -1.32 -0.37 -9.37
N HIS A 39 -1.50 -0.63 -10.65
CA HIS A 39 -1.31 0.36 -11.70
C HIS A 39 -2.34 1.46 -11.61
N VAL A 40 -1.90 2.68 -11.90
CA VAL A 40 -2.79 3.82 -12.12
C VAL A 40 -3.32 3.70 -13.53
N ASP A 41 -4.64 3.71 -13.69
CA ASP A 41 -5.26 3.60 -15.01
C ASP A 41 -5.22 4.93 -15.76
N PRO A 42 -5.25 4.93 -17.09
CA PRO A 42 -5.31 6.16 -17.87
C PRO A 42 -6.45 7.06 -17.38
N GLY A 43 -6.15 8.32 -17.15
CA GLY A 43 -7.15 9.29 -16.68
C GLY A 43 -7.40 9.26 -15.18
N GLU A 44 -6.75 8.38 -14.46
CA GLU A 44 -6.91 8.22 -13.02
C GLU A 44 -5.78 8.93 -12.29
N THR A 45 -6.08 9.51 -11.12
CA THR A 45 -5.02 10.01 -10.25
C THR A 45 -4.49 8.87 -9.40
N SER A 46 -3.28 9.04 -8.83
CA SER A 46 -2.74 8.03 -7.92
C SER A 46 -3.62 7.86 -6.67
N ARG A 47 -4.25 8.94 -6.18
CA ARG A 47 -5.18 8.84 -5.05
C ARG A 47 -6.39 7.96 -5.39
N ARG A 48 -6.95 8.17 -6.57
CA ARG A 48 -8.09 7.37 -7.02
C ARG A 48 -7.70 5.91 -7.20
N ALA A 49 -6.51 5.68 -7.78
CA ALA A 49 -6.00 4.32 -7.95
C ALA A 49 -5.81 3.62 -6.61
N ALA A 50 -5.26 4.32 -5.61
CA ALA A 50 -5.06 3.74 -4.28
C ALA A 50 -6.38 3.32 -3.65
N VAL A 51 -7.40 4.17 -3.72
CA VAL A 51 -8.74 3.86 -3.19
C VAL A 51 -9.35 2.68 -3.92
N ARG A 52 -9.25 2.67 -5.23
CA ARG A 52 -9.81 1.59 -6.06
C ARG A 52 -9.13 0.25 -5.78
N GLU A 53 -7.79 0.23 -5.77
CA GLU A 53 -7.05 -1.00 -5.54
C GLU A 53 -7.29 -1.55 -4.14
N LEU A 54 -7.36 -0.68 -3.13
CA LEU A 54 -7.66 -1.12 -1.78
C LEU A 54 -9.01 -1.85 -1.75
N PHE A 55 -10.01 -1.26 -2.39
CA PHE A 55 -11.34 -1.88 -2.43
C PHE A 55 -11.32 -3.20 -3.22
N GLU A 56 -10.68 -3.20 -4.38
CA GLU A 56 -10.65 -4.40 -5.23
C GLU A 56 -9.96 -5.57 -4.55
N GLU A 57 -8.89 -5.29 -3.81
CA GLU A 57 -8.08 -6.35 -3.21
C GLU A 57 -8.53 -6.75 -1.82
N THR A 58 -9.16 -5.85 -1.07
CA THR A 58 -9.46 -6.10 0.35
C THR A 58 -10.91 -5.84 0.74
N GLY A 59 -11.71 -5.25 -0.13
CA GLY A 59 -13.08 -4.86 0.19
C GLY A 59 -13.21 -3.63 1.07
N VAL A 60 -12.11 -3.03 1.49
CA VAL A 60 -12.15 -1.85 2.36
C VAL A 60 -12.39 -0.59 1.55
N ARG A 61 -13.37 0.21 1.97
CA ARG A 61 -13.71 1.47 1.31
C ARG A 61 -13.18 2.65 2.11
N VAL A 62 -12.50 3.56 1.43
CA VAL A 62 -12.03 4.82 2.01
C VAL A 62 -12.29 5.95 1.02
N SER A 63 -12.26 7.18 1.51
CA SER A 63 -12.36 8.36 0.66
C SER A 63 -10.98 8.84 0.26
N GLU A 64 -10.86 9.37 -0.96
CA GLU A 64 -9.61 10.01 -1.41
C GLU A 64 -9.18 11.12 -0.45
N ASP A 65 -10.16 11.82 0.13
CA ASP A 65 -9.88 12.95 1.02
C ASP A 65 -9.24 12.52 2.33
N ASP A 66 -9.35 11.26 2.69
CA ASP A 66 -8.77 10.73 3.93
C ASP A 66 -7.33 10.25 3.75
N LEU A 67 -6.82 10.26 2.53
CA LEU A 67 -5.46 9.77 2.25
C LEU A 67 -4.43 10.83 2.59
N GLN A 68 -3.38 10.40 3.28
CA GLN A 68 -2.21 11.23 3.54
C GLN A 68 -1.07 10.71 2.65
N LEU A 69 -0.40 11.61 1.94
CA LEU A 69 0.74 11.23 1.11
C LEU A 69 1.91 10.78 2.00
N ILE A 70 2.43 9.59 1.73
CA ILE A 70 3.67 9.12 2.36
C ILE A 70 4.86 9.58 1.54
N GLY A 71 4.84 9.32 0.25
CA GLY A 71 5.94 9.70 -0.62
C GLY A 71 5.86 9.04 -1.99
N VAL A 72 6.87 9.33 -2.81
CA VAL A 72 7.03 8.74 -4.14
C VAL A 72 8.22 7.80 -4.08
N TYR A 73 8.02 6.59 -4.59
CA TYR A 73 9.03 5.53 -4.57
C TYR A 73 9.38 5.19 -6.01
N ASP A 74 10.58 5.58 -6.43
CA ASP A 74 10.99 5.49 -7.83
C ASP A 74 12.42 4.98 -8.02
N GLU A 75 12.98 4.31 -7.00
CA GLU A 75 14.33 3.78 -7.11
C GLU A 75 14.40 2.77 -8.25
N PRO A 76 15.35 2.91 -9.20
CA PRO A 76 15.51 1.91 -10.24
C PRO A 76 15.75 0.52 -9.63
N GLY A 77 15.06 -0.47 -10.16
CA GLY A 77 15.19 -1.83 -9.66
C GLY A 77 14.30 -2.20 -8.48
N ARG A 78 13.46 -1.26 -8.02
CA ARG A 78 12.52 -1.56 -6.93
C ARG A 78 11.54 -2.68 -7.30
N ASP A 79 11.29 -2.86 -8.59
CA ASP A 79 10.43 -3.91 -9.13
C ASP A 79 11.17 -4.61 -10.27
N PRO A 80 11.35 -5.93 -10.20
CA PRO A 80 12.10 -6.64 -11.24
C PRO A 80 11.40 -6.66 -12.60
N ARG A 81 10.10 -6.36 -12.66
CA ARG A 81 9.36 -6.37 -13.92
C ARG A 81 9.66 -5.17 -14.81
N GLY A 82 10.22 -4.09 -14.27
CA GLY A 82 10.52 -2.91 -15.04
C GLY A 82 10.69 -1.67 -14.18
N TRP A 83 10.58 -0.52 -14.82
CA TRP A 83 10.77 0.77 -14.16
C TRP A 83 9.43 1.25 -13.61
N TYR A 84 9.27 1.16 -12.29
CA TYR A 84 8.02 1.52 -11.63
C TYR A 84 8.20 2.74 -10.75
N VAL A 85 7.26 3.68 -10.88
CA VAL A 85 7.12 4.80 -9.94
C VAL A 85 5.82 4.56 -9.19
N SER A 86 5.88 4.47 -7.87
CA SER A 86 4.69 4.30 -7.04
C SER A 86 4.52 5.48 -6.10
N VAL A 87 3.29 5.99 -6.03
CA VAL A 87 2.92 7.00 -5.05
C VAL A 87 2.23 6.27 -3.89
N ALA A 88 2.77 6.43 -2.69
CA ALA A 88 2.28 5.72 -1.52
C ALA A 88 1.47 6.63 -0.61
N TYR A 89 0.36 6.11 -0.12
CA TYR A 89 -0.59 6.83 0.73
C TYR A 89 -0.85 6.08 2.03
N LEU A 90 -1.22 6.84 3.05
CA LEU A 90 -1.58 6.33 4.37
C LEU A 90 -3.04 6.67 4.63
N VAL A 91 -3.79 5.72 5.18
CA VAL A 91 -5.18 5.95 5.60
C VAL A 91 -5.45 5.18 6.89
N ASP A 92 -6.20 5.81 7.80
CA ASP A 92 -6.70 5.16 9.01
C ASP A 92 -8.14 4.75 8.79
N VAL A 93 -8.49 3.53 9.26
CA VAL A 93 -9.87 3.06 9.20
C VAL A 93 -10.39 2.75 10.61
N PRO A 94 -11.72 2.75 10.80
CA PRO A 94 -12.30 2.46 12.10
C PRO A 94 -11.95 1.05 12.62
N ALA A 95 -12.00 0.89 13.94
CA ALA A 95 -11.62 -0.35 14.59
C ALA A 95 -12.49 -1.54 14.17
N ASP A 96 -13.72 -1.29 13.73
CA ASP A 96 -14.64 -2.34 13.30
C ASP A 96 -14.54 -2.66 11.80
N THR A 97 -13.58 -2.07 11.10
CA THR A 97 -13.36 -2.36 9.68
C THR A 97 -12.93 -3.80 9.48
N THR A 98 -13.59 -4.49 8.56
CA THR A 98 -13.21 -5.85 8.17
C THR A 98 -12.69 -5.85 6.75
N ALA A 99 -11.85 -6.84 6.44
CA ALA A 99 -11.28 -7.00 5.11
C ALA A 99 -11.40 -8.45 4.69
N ARG A 100 -11.44 -8.68 3.37
CA ARG A 100 -11.47 -10.02 2.79
C ARG A 100 -10.74 -9.99 1.47
N ALA A 101 -10.13 -11.11 1.10
CA ALA A 101 -9.40 -11.19 -0.16
C ALA A 101 -10.36 -10.99 -1.33
N GLY A 102 -10.01 -10.06 -2.19
CA GLY A 102 -10.70 -9.81 -3.44
C GLY A 102 -9.88 -10.34 -4.60
N ASP A 103 -9.97 -9.65 -5.74
CA ASP A 103 -9.24 -10.02 -6.94
C ASP A 103 -7.74 -9.90 -6.70
N ASP A 104 -6.96 -10.84 -7.23
CA ASP A 104 -5.50 -10.83 -7.21
C ASP A 104 -4.86 -10.89 -5.83
N ALA A 105 -5.64 -11.27 -4.79
CA ALA A 105 -5.10 -11.50 -3.46
C ALA A 105 -5.49 -12.92 -3.01
N ALA A 106 -4.53 -13.70 -2.52
CA ALA A 106 -4.82 -15.03 -2.00
C ALA A 106 -5.48 -14.92 -0.63
N THR A 107 -4.95 -14.04 0.23
CA THR A 107 -5.50 -13.76 1.56
C THR A 107 -5.26 -12.30 1.90
N VAL A 108 -5.94 -11.83 2.93
CA VAL A 108 -5.64 -10.55 3.56
C VAL A 108 -5.31 -10.81 5.02
N GLN A 109 -4.41 -10.00 5.57
CA GLN A 109 -3.95 -10.14 6.95
C GLN A 109 -3.76 -8.76 7.56
N TRP A 110 -4.18 -8.62 8.82
CA TRP A 110 -3.83 -7.48 9.65
C TRP A 110 -2.60 -7.86 10.46
N ARG A 111 -1.51 -7.11 10.31
CA ARG A 111 -0.24 -7.41 10.98
C ARG A 111 0.20 -6.21 11.79
N PRO A 112 0.94 -6.44 12.89
CA PRO A 112 1.41 -5.29 13.70
C PRO A 112 2.26 -4.33 12.86
N LEU A 113 1.92 -3.05 12.91
CA LEU A 113 2.69 -2.02 12.21
C LEU A 113 4.14 -2.00 12.67
N ALA A 114 4.38 -2.28 13.95
CA ALA A 114 5.72 -2.27 14.52
C ALA A 114 6.60 -3.39 13.96
N ASP A 115 6.00 -4.50 13.55
CA ASP A 115 6.74 -5.65 13.02
C ASP A 115 5.83 -6.48 12.12
N PRO A 116 5.59 -6.02 10.89
CA PRO A 116 4.67 -6.73 9.99
C PRO A 116 5.30 -7.97 9.35
N GLY A 117 6.58 -8.21 9.56
CA GLY A 117 7.31 -9.28 8.91
C GLY A 117 7.85 -8.86 7.55
N PRO A 118 8.46 -9.79 6.83
CA PRO A 118 9.02 -9.49 5.51
C PRO A 118 7.93 -9.13 4.51
N LEU A 119 8.18 -8.12 3.68
CA LEU A 119 7.25 -7.68 2.66
C LEU A 119 7.90 -7.71 1.29
N ALA A 120 7.07 -7.87 0.26
CA ALA A 120 7.49 -7.86 -1.14
C ALA A 120 8.01 -6.48 -1.56
N PHE A 121 8.83 -6.46 -2.60
CA PHE A 121 9.35 -5.23 -3.19
C PHE A 121 10.08 -4.38 -2.13
N ASP A 122 9.86 -3.07 -2.17
CA ASP A 122 10.36 -2.13 -1.16
C ASP A 122 9.26 -1.72 -0.17
N HIS A 123 8.22 -2.54 -0.03
CA HIS A 123 7.07 -2.20 0.80
C HIS A 123 7.44 -2.02 2.27
N SER A 124 8.50 -2.69 2.75
CA SER A 124 8.98 -2.46 4.11
C SER A 124 9.43 -1.02 4.33
N ALA A 125 10.04 -0.40 3.33
CA ALA A 125 10.44 1.01 3.42
C ALA A 125 9.22 1.92 3.49
N ILE A 126 8.18 1.60 2.73
CA ILE A 126 6.93 2.38 2.74
C ILE A 126 6.26 2.28 4.11
N VAL A 127 6.18 1.07 4.67
CA VAL A 127 5.57 0.86 5.98
C VAL A 127 6.35 1.59 7.07
N ARG A 128 7.69 1.57 7.00
CA ARG A 128 8.51 2.31 7.96
C ARG A 128 8.25 3.81 7.88
N ALA A 129 8.09 4.35 6.68
CA ALA A 129 7.77 5.77 6.50
C ALA A 129 6.39 6.09 7.07
N ALA A 130 5.41 5.23 6.83
CA ALA A 130 4.07 5.40 7.40
C ALA A 130 4.12 5.38 8.94
N ARG A 131 4.90 4.48 9.49
CA ARG A 131 5.06 4.37 10.94
C ARG A 131 5.64 5.65 11.54
N ARG A 132 6.61 6.27 10.85
CA ARG A 132 7.17 7.54 11.31
C ARG A 132 6.12 8.65 11.32
N LEU A 133 5.24 8.67 10.33
CA LEU A 133 4.13 9.65 10.29
C LEU A 133 3.16 9.44 11.45
N ARG A 134 3.07 8.22 11.97
CA ARG A 134 2.18 7.87 13.07
C ARG A 134 2.83 8.00 14.44
N THR A 135 4.12 8.28 14.50
CA THR A 135 4.84 8.37 15.77
C THR A 135 4.22 9.46 16.66
N PRO A 136 3.91 9.17 17.93
CA PRO A 136 3.30 10.16 18.80
C PRO A 136 4.06 11.48 18.90
N GLY A 137 5.38 11.45 18.81
CA GLY A 137 6.18 12.67 18.81
C GLY A 137 5.88 13.56 17.61
N HIS A 138 5.46 12.99 16.49
CA HIS A 138 5.01 13.76 15.33
C HIS A 138 3.59 14.29 15.50
N ALA A 139 2.77 13.52 16.16
CA ALA A 139 1.43 13.94 16.44
C ALA A 139 1.43 15.13 17.35
N GLY A 140 2.48 15.34 17.93
CA GLY A 140 2.71 16.47 18.73
C GLY A 140 1.79 16.48 19.78
N PRO A 141 1.70 16.97 20.35
CA PRO A 141 0.94 17.02 21.12
C PRO A 141 0.24 17.85 21.12
N ILE A 142 -0.07 17.93 20.99
CA ILE A 142 -0.76 18.61 21.00
C ILE A 142 -1.06 19.36 21.82
#